data_08ac29af64bebdb91c6b48b42982b4d1
#
_entry.id   08ac29af64bebdb91c6b48b42982b4d1
#
_cell.length_a   1.000
_cell.length_b   1.000
_cell.length_c   1.000
_cell.angle_alpha   90.00
_cell.angle_beta   90.00
_cell.angle_gamma   90.00
#
_symmetry.space_group_name_H-M   'P 1'
#
loop_
_entity.id
_entity.type
_entity.pdbx_description
1 polymer ?
#
loop_
_entity_poly.entity_id
_entity_poly.type
_entity_poly.pdbx_seq_one_letter_code
_entity_poly.pdbx_strand_id
1 'polypeptide(L)'
;YGGYMTGYAMTHSKSFKAGISGAPVTDWRNYDSIYTERYMGLPAENKKGYQDSSVINAAGNLHGRLLLIHGTQDDNVHISNTYQLIHALQEAGKEFDLMIYPTNRHGIRTPNPMRHLRQLMTDFFTKNL
;
A
#
# COMPACT_ATOMS: atom_id res chain seq x y z
N TYR A 1 -6.32 -5.16 4.59
CA TYR A 1 -7.11 -3.95 4.26
C TYR A 1 -6.44 -2.65 4.73
N GLY A 2 -5.74 -2.68 5.88
CA GLY A 2 -5.15 -1.48 6.47
C GLY A 2 -4.13 -0.78 5.57
N GLY A 3 -3.30 -1.53 4.85
CA GLY A 3 -2.34 -0.98 3.89
C GLY A 3 -3.01 -0.22 2.75
N TYR A 4 -4.09 -0.81 2.18
CA TYR A 4 -4.93 -0.16 1.18
C TYR A 4 -5.53 1.15 1.74
N MET A 5 -6.15 1.09 2.91
CA MET A 5 -6.80 2.26 3.50
C MET A 5 -5.80 3.38 3.81
N THR A 6 -4.58 3.04 4.25
CA THR A 6 -3.51 4.04 4.42
C THR A 6 -3.17 4.72 3.09
N GLY A 7 -2.91 3.94 2.05
CA GLY A 7 -2.61 4.48 0.71
C GLY A 7 -3.74 5.36 0.19
N TYR A 8 -4.98 4.89 0.32
CA TYR A 8 -6.17 5.63 -0.09
C TYR A 8 -6.33 6.96 0.68
N ALA A 9 -6.21 6.93 2.01
CA ALA A 9 -6.31 8.12 2.83
C ALA A 9 -5.23 9.16 2.50
N MET A 10 -3.98 8.72 2.29
CA MET A 10 -2.85 9.58 1.95
C MET A 10 -2.95 10.21 0.55
N THR A 11 -3.72 9.60 -0.35
CA THR A 11 -3.93 10.11 -1.72
C THR A 11 -5.26 10.87 -1.90
N HIS A 12 -6.18 10.79 -0.92
CA HIS A 12 -7.50 11.43 -1.01
C HIS A 12 -7.76 12.47 0.10
N SER A 13 -6.85 12.62 1.06
CA SER A 13 -6.99 13.59 2.15
C SER A 13 -5.66 14.26 2.48
N LYS A 14 -5.70 15.53 2.82
CA LYS A 14 -4.54 16.29 3.31
C LYS A 14 -4.43 16.31 4.84
N SER A 15 -5.30 15.58 5.53
CA SER A 15 -5.35 15.58 7.00
C SER A 15 -4.24 14.77 7.66
N PHE A 16 -3.57 13.88 6.89
CA PHE A 16 -2.55 12.98 7.42
C PHE A 16 -1.16 13.47 7.06
N LYS A 17 -0.29 13.70 8.06
CA LYS A 17 1.12 14.08 7.84
C LYS A 17 1.99 12.91 7.41
N ALA A 18 1.72 11.73 7.97
CA ALA A 18 2.48 10.52 7.72
C ALA A 18 1.59 9.29 7.71
N GLY A 19 1.94 8.27 6.93
CA GLY A 19 1.23 6.99 6.88
C GLY A 19 2.18 5.84 6.60
N ILE A 20 1.89 4.68 7.19
CA ILE A 20 2.60 3.42 6.96
C ILE A 20 1.64 2.46 6.27
N SER A 21 1.94 2.09 5.05
CA SER A 21 1.14 1.20 4.23
C SER A 21 1.82 -0.17 4.11
N GLY A 22 1.33 -1.13 4.87
CA GLY A 22 1.88 -2.50 4.91
C GLY A 22 1.11 -3.44 4.00
N ALA A 23 1.82 -4.15 3.13
CA ALA A 23 1.29 -5.14 2.20
C ALA A 23 -0.01 -4.68 1.51
N PRO A 24 -0.04 -3.50 0.88
CA PRO A 24 -1.27 -2.92 0.37
C PRO A 24 -1.78 -3.60 -0.88
N VAL A 25 -3.08 -3.82 -0.97
CA VAL A 25 -3.76 -3.78 -2.27
C VAL A 25 -3.68 -2.33 -2.74
N THR A 26 -3.24 -2.09 -3.96
CA THR A 26 -3.12 -0.74 -4.54
C THR A 26 -4.08 -0.49 -5.67
N ASP A 27 -4.61 -1.58 -6.23
CA ASP A 27 -5.71 -1.60 -7.20
C ASP A 27 -6.50 -2.89 -6.99
N TRP A 28 -7.81 -2.82 -6.87
CA TRP A 28 -8.64 -3.99 -6.59
C TRP A 28 -8.70 -4.99 -7.73
N ARG A 29 -8.28 -4.62 -8.93
CA ARG A 29 -8.08 -5.55 -10.05
C ARG A 29 -6.89 -6.51 -9.82
N ASN A 30 -6.02 -6.21 -8.87
CA ASN A 30 -4.85 -7.00 -8.49
C ASN A 30 -5.11 -7.95 -7.30
N TYR A 31 -6.33 -8.01 -6.80
CA TYR A 31 -6.68 -8.90 -5.69
C TYR A 31 -7.61 -10.03 -6.15
N ASP A 32 -7.76 -11.08 -5.32
CA ASP A 32 -8.57 -12.23 -5.70
C ASP A 32 -10.04 -11.86 -5.99
N SER A 33 -10.65 -12.57 -6.93
CA SER A 33 -11.99 -12.27 -7.41
C SER A 33 -13.07 -12.64 -6.40
N ILE A 34 -12.87 -13.67 -5.59
CA ILE A 34 -13.86 -14.13 -4.59
C ILE A 34 -14.13 -13.02 -3.58
N TYR A 35 -13.08 -12.36 -3.10
CA TYR A 35 -13.21 -11.22 -2.19
C TYR A 35 -13.68 -9.96 -2.92
N THR A 36 -12.98 -9.61 -4.00
CA THR A 36 -13.16 -8.31 -4.67
C THR A 36 -14.52 -8.18 -5.33
N GLU A 37 -14.94 -9.16 -6.12
CA GLU A 37 -16.20 -9.11 -6.84
C GLU A 37 -17.43 -9.16 -5.91
N ARG A 38 -17.28 -9.74 -4.74
CA ARG A 38 -18.31 -9.74 -3.71
C ARG A 38 -18.74 -8.31 -3.31
N TYR A 39 -17.79 -7.39 -3.28
CA TYR A 39 -18.01 -6.01 -2.81
C TYR A 39 -18.10 -5.00 -3.95
N MET A 40 -17.39 -5.24 -5.03
CA MET A 40 -17.25 -4.29 -6.12
C MET A 40 -17.91 -4.72 -7.43
N GLY A 41 -18.38 -5.96 -7.53
CA GLY A 41 -18.83 -6.54 -8.79
C GLY A 41 -17.69 -6.80 -9.78
N LEU A 42 -18.05 -7.14 -11.01
CA LEU A 42 -17.07 -7.37 -12.07
C LEU A 42 -16.42 -6.05 -12.52
N PRO A 43 -15.11 -6.06 -12.81
CA PRO A 43 -14.44 -4.85 -13.32
C PRO A 43 -15.11 -4.26 -14.58
N ALA A 44 -15.62 -5.11 -15.47
CA ALA A 44 -16.31 -4.67 -16.69
C ALA A 44 -17.62 -3.93 -16.39
N GLU A 45 -18.31 -4.27 -15.31
CA GLU A 45 -19.61 -3.71 -14.91
C GLU A 45 -19.47 -2.50 -14.01
N ASN A 46 -18.35 -2.36 -13.28
CA ASN A 46 -18.08 -1.27 -12.33
C ASN A 46 -16.74 -0.59 -12.60
N LYS A 47 -16.49 -0.22 -13.84
CA LYS A 47 -15.23 0.44 -14.24
C LYS A 47 -14.90 1.66 -13.40
N LYS A 48 -15.91 2.49 -13.12
CA LYS A 48 -15.73 3.71 -12.32
C LYS A 48 -15.34 3.38 -10.88
N GLY A 49 -15.97 2.41 -10.23
CA GLY A 49 -15.63 2.02 -8.85
C GLY A 49 -14.19 1.52 -8.73
N TYR A 50 -13.74 0.68 -9.67
CA TYR A 50 -12.36 0.20 -9.70
C TYR A 50 -11.36 1.34 -9.97
N GLN A 51 -11.71 2.28 -10.84
CA GLN A 51 -10.87 3.44 -11.13
C GLN A 51 -10.76 4.38 -9.94
N ASP A 52 -11.89 4.75 -9.32
CA ASP A 52 -11.95 5.71 -8.22
C ASP A 52 -11.32 5.15 -6.93
N SER A 53 -11.37 3.84 -6.72
CA SER A 53 -10.77 3.18 -5.56
C SER A 53 -9.28 2.87 -5.70
N SER A 54 -8.69 3.07 -6.89
CA SER A 54 -7.29 2.73 -7.16
C SER A 54 -6.35 3.76 -6.55
N VAL A 55 -5.49 3.32 -5.64
CA VAL A 55 -4.41 4.13 -5.06
C VAL A 55 -3.37 4.47 -6.13
N ILE A 56 -3.15 3.56 -7.10
CA ILE A 56 -2.24 3.77 -8.23
C ILE A 56 -2.69 4.97 -9.05
N ASN A 57 -3.98 5.03 -9.40
CA ASN A 57 -4.53 6.14 -10.19
C ASN A 57 -4.46 7.47 -9.43
N ALA A 58 -4.51 7.44 -8.11
CA ALA A 58 -4.45 8.62 -7.25
C ALA A 58 -3.03 8.99 -6.78
N ALA A 59 -2.00 8.27 -7.23
CA ALA A 59 -0.61 8.44 -6.75
C ALA A 59 -0.10 9.89 -6.84
N GLY A 60 -0.49 10.62 -7.89
CA GLY A 60 -0.14 12.05 -8.06
C GLY A 60 -0.68 12.98 -6.96
N ASN A 61 -1.68 12.54 -6.22
CA ASN A 61 -2.28 13.29 -5.13
C ASN A 61 -1.66 12.99 -3.76
N LEU A 62 -0.64 12.12 -3.70
CA LEU A 62 -0.01 11.78 -2.43
C LEU A 62 0.38 13.06 -1.66
N HIS A 63 -0.09 13.14 -0.42
CA HIS A 63 0.23 14.19 0.54
C HIS A 63 0.86 13.60 1.80
N GLY A 64 1.84 14.31 2.37
CA GLY A 64 2.57 13.84 3.56
C GLY A 64 3.63 12.77 3.24
N ARG A 65 4.15 12.15 4.29
CA ARG A 65 5.20 11.12 4.19
C ARG A 65 4.59 9.73 4.17
N LEU A 66 4.93 8.93 3.18
CA LEU A 66 4.46 7.54 3.03
C LEU A 66 5.62 6.57 3.19
N LEU A 67 5.46 5.57 4.05
CA LEU A 67 6.33 4.40 4.13
C LEU A 67 5.57 3.18 3.60
N LEU A 68 6.11 2.55 2.56
CA LEU A 68 5.63 1.29 2.00
C LEU A 68 6.40 0.11 2.60
N ILE A 69 5.71 -0.93 3.02
CA ILE A 69 6.29 -2.14 3.59
C ILE A 69 5.68 -3.35 2.91
N HIS A 70 6.51 -4.32 2.47
CA HIS A 70 6.00 -5.56 1.88
C HIS A 70 6.96 -6.72 2.05
N GLY A 71 6.43 -7.91 2.30
CA GLY A 71 7.19 -9.17 2.26
C GLY A 71 7.26 -9.73 0.83
N THR A 72 8.43 -10.23 0.41
CA THR A 72 8.61 -10.69 -0.97
C THR A 72 7.87 -12.00 -1.30
N GLN A 73 7.51 -12.77 -0.27
CA GLN A 73 6.78 -14.04 -0.42
C GLN A 73 5.31 -13.91 0.01
N ASP A 74 4.75 -12.72 -0.08
CA ASP A 74 3.33 -12.48 0.21
C ASP A 74 2.47 -13.25 -0.79
N ASP A 75 1.78 -14.27 -0.30
CA ASP A 75 0.91 -15.16 -1.05
C ASP A 75 -0.58 -14.77 -0.95
N ASN A 76 -0.87 -13.67 -0.27
CA ASN A 76 -2.20 -13.07 -0.16
C ASN A 76 -2.30 -11.83 -1.06
N VAL A 77 -1.54 -10.78 -0.74
CA VAL A 77 -1.43 -9.58 -1.56
C VAL A 77 -0.08 -9.59 -2.26
N HIS A 78 -0.06 -9.95 -3.53
CA HIS A 78 1.18 -10.04 -4.29
C HIS A 78 1.93 -8.71 -4.31
N ILE A 79 3.26 -8.77 -4.14
CA ILE A 79 4.13 -7.59 -4.04
C ILE A 79 4.08 -6.68 -5.28
N SER A 80 3.60 -7.18 -6.42
CA SER A 80 3.36 -6.36 -7.61
C SER A 80 2.45 -5.17 -7.36
N ASN A 81 1.53 -5.25 -6.39
CA ASN A 81 0.72 -4.11 -5.96
C ASN A 81 1.62 -2.93 -5.51
N THR A 82 2.60 -3.22 -4.65
CA THR A 82 3.55 -2.21 -4.19
C THR A 82 4.43 -1.71 -5.32
N TYR A 83 4.93 -2.58 -6.20
CA TYR A 83 5.76 -2.15 -7.33
C TYR A 83 5.02 -1.25 -8.32
N GLN A 84 3.76 -1.54 -8.60
CA GLN A 84 2.93 -0.68 -9.45
C GLN A 84 2.70 0.70 -8.81
N LEU A 85 2.45 0.75 -7.51
CA LEU A 85 2.31 2.02 -6.79
C LEU A 85 3.62 2.81 -6.78
N ILE A 86 4.76 2.14 -6.54
CA ILE A 86 6.09 2.77 -6.60
C ILE A 86 6.30 3.43 -7.97
N HIS A 87 6.04 2.70 -9.04
CA HIS A 87 6.17 3.24 -10.40
C HIS A 87 5.29 4.48 -10.60
N ALA A 88 4.03 4.43 -10.20
CA ALA A 88 3.12 5.56 -10.33
C ALA A 88 3.55 6.77 -9.49
N LEU A 89 4.08 6.55 -8.28
CA LEU A 89 4.62 7.62 -7.43
C LEU A 89 5.87 8.26 -8.04
N GLN A 90 6.76 7.46 -8.62
CA GLN A 90 7.96 7.95 -9.31
C GLN A 90 7.58 8.78 -10.55
N GLU A 91 6.67 8.30 -11.39
CA GLU A 91 6.16 9.06 -12.56
C GLU A 91 5.49 10.37 -12.14
N ALA A 92 4.86 10.41 -10.97
CA ALA A 92 4.25 11.62 -10.41
C ALA A 92 5.24 12.53 -9.65
N GLY A 93 6.53 12.16 -9.58
CA GLY A 93 7.55 12.92 -8.84
C GLY A 93 7.32 12.97 -7.33
N LYS A 94 6.66 11.94 -6.76
CA LYS A 94 6.36 11.86 -5.33
C LYS A 94 7.45 11.11 -4.57
N GLU A 95 7.89 11.65 -3.44
CA GLU A 95 8.81 10.98 -2.52
C GLU A 95 8.06 10.03 -1.59
N PHE A 96 8.69 8.90 -1.30
CA PHE A 96 8.20 7.90 -0.35
C PHE A 96 9.37 7.10 0.22
N ASP A 97 9.15 6.44 1.35
CA ASP A 97 10.08 5.49 1.93
C ASP A 97 9.62 4.06 1.62
N LEU A 98 10.55 3.13 1.47
CA LEU A 98 10.27 1.73 1.15
C LEU A 98 11.11 0.80 2.02
N MET A 99 10.45 -0.25 2.57
CA MET A 99 11.14 -1.36 3.22
C MET A 99 10.60 -2.69 2.72
N ILE A 100 11.45 -3.46 2.06
CA ILE A 100 11.15 -4.82 1.61
C ILE A 100 11.69 -5.82 2.63
N TYR A 101 10.88 -6.81 2.97
CA TYR A 101 11.26 -7.92 3.85
C TYR A 101 11.38 -9.21 3.03
N PRO A 102 12.59 -9.58 2.58
CA PRO A 102 12.81 -10.84 1.87
C PRO A 102 12.37 -12.04 2.71
N THR A 103 11.87 -13.09 2.03
CA THR A 103 11.42 -14.34 2.65
C THR A 103 10.23 -14.23 3.62
N ASN A 104 9.70 -13.05 3.85
CA ASN A 104 8.48 -12.85 4.66
C ASN A 104 7.23 -12.81 3.78
N ARG A 105 6.12 -13.28 4.35
CA ARG A 105 4.79 -13.32 3.72
C ARG A 105 3.97 -12.07 4.05
N HIS A 106 2.65 -12.18 4.02
CA HIS A 106 1.72 -11.07 4.30
C HIS A 106 1.92 -10.43 5.69
N GLY A 107 2.29 -11.23 6.68
CA GLY A 107 2.73 -10.74 7.99
C GLY A 107 4.24 -10.93 8.15
N ILE A 108 4.94 -9.91 8.62
CA ILE A 108 6.36 -10.01 8.99
C ILE A 108 6.43 -10.63 10.37
N ARG A 109 6.65 -11.95 10.44
CA ARG A 109 6.53 -12.74 11.68
C ARG A 109 7.82 -13.35 12.18
N THR A 110 8.88 -13.38 11.37
CA THR A 110 10.19 -13.86 11.81
C THR A 110 10.76 -12.91 12.86
N PRO A 111 11.36 -13.41 13.99
CA PRO A 111 11.64 -12.59 15.18
C PRO A 111 12.47 -11.34 14.92
N ASN A 112 13.60 -11.45 14.23
CA ASN A 112 14.46 -10.30 13.96
C ASN A 112 13.85 -9.30 12.96
N PRO A 113 13.31 -9.71 11.80
CA PRO A 113 12.56 -8.82 10.92
C PRO A 113 11.38 -8.14 11.60
N MET A 114 10.65 -8.83 12.47
CA MET A 114 9.54 -8.23 13.21
C MET A 114 10.03 -7.14 14.19
N ARG A 115 11.14 -7.36 14.89
CA ARG A 115 11.75 -6.33 15.75
C ARG A 115 12.24 -5.13 14.92
N HIS A 116 12.91 -5.40 13.82
CA HIS A 116 13.34 -4.37 12.87
C HIS A 116 12.17 -3.54 12.36
N LEU A 117 11.08 -4.18 11.94
CA LEU A 117 9.87 -3.50 11.49
C LEU A 117 9.29 -2.58 12.55
N ARG A 118 9.18 -3.03 13.79
CA ARG A 118 8.64 -2.21 14.89
C ARG A 118 9.49 -0.97 15.15
N GLN A 119 10.81 -1.14 15.15
CA GLN A 119 11.73 -0.01 15.31
C GLN A 119 11.59 0.97 14.14
N LEU A 120 11.59 0.47 12.90
CA LEU A 120 11.41 1.28 11.69
C LEU A 120 10.11 2.11 11.75
N MET A 121 9.00 1.49 12.14
CA MET A 121 7.71 2.19 12.24
C MET A 121 7.74 3.28 13.33
N THR A 122 8.35 3.00 14.48
CA THR A 122 8.52 3.98 15.56
C THR A 122 9.37 5.15 15.10
N ASP A 123 10.51 4.88 14.49
CA ASP A 123 11.43 5.92 14.00
C ASP A 123 10.78 6.77 12.90
N PHE A 124 10.04 6.12 11.99
CA PHE A 124 9.32 6.82 10.93
C PHE A 124 8.29 7.81 11.50
N PHE A 125 7.47 7.41 12.44
CA PHE A 125 6.50 8.32 13.05
C PHE A 125 7.16 9.38 13.91
N THR A 126 8.18 9.03 14.72
CA THR A 126 8.91 10.00 15.52
C THR A 126 9.54 11.12 14.68
N LYS A 127 10.02 10.77 13.48
CA LYS A 127 10.64 11.72 12.56
C LYS A 127 9.63 12.62 11.83
N ASN A 128 8.41 12.10 11.55
CA ASN A 128 7.50 12.73 10.59
C ASN A 128 6.22 13.30 11.22
N LEU A 129 5.99 13.11 12.51
CA LEU A 129 4.87 13.70 13.26
C LEU A 129 5.36 14.82 14.16
#